data_bf7931c267b9b64c43cbddb4aa244e15
#
_entry.id   bf7931c267b9b64c43cbddb4aa244e15
#
_cell.length_a   1.000
_cell.length_b   1.000
_cell.length_c   1.000
_cell.angle_alpha   90.00
_cell.angle_beta   90.00
_cell.angle_gamma   90.00
#
_symmetry.space_group_name_H-M   'P 1'
#
loop_
_entity.id
_entity.type
_entity.pdbx_description
1 polymer ?
#
loop_
_entity_poly.entity_id
_entity_poly.type
_entity_poly.pdbx_seq_one_letter_code
_entity_poly.pdbx_strand_id
1 'polypeptide(L)'
;DQKQATRYIPMLGQGGLGLPDRDYYLKDDAKSKEIREKYVAHVAKMLELLGEKPEAAAAKAAVVMDLETKLAKASRTRVEMRDPEKNYNKRTLAQLVEAAPGYDWKAYLAAMGVPDGQELNVRQPEFATAFAAMAASEPLDSWKTYFRWHVLRASASMLPKRFDEESFAFFGRTLNGVPEQEERWKRVQAATDGALGEALGQLYVEKAFSPKSKERMKVLVENLRSALKERIEALPWMGAETKKAALAKLAAFGVKIGYPDRWRDYSALPVSRASYFENVVNASAFEVKRNVGKLGKPIDRAEWGMTPPTVNAYYSPTMNEIVFPAGILQPPFFWADGDDAVNYGGIGVVIGHEMSHGFDDSGSRYDADGNLKNWWKDEDRKAYEERTALVVKEFDGFKALPDQSVNGKLTLGENIGDLGGLKISYEALRKA
;
A
#
# COMPACT_ATOMS: atom_id res chain seq x y z
N ASP A 1 8.21 10.39 9.01
CA ASP A 1 9.63 9.98 9.11
C ASP A 1 9.72 8.67 9.88
N GLN A 2 10.21 7.60 9.24
CA GLN A 2 10.23 6.27 9.85
C GLN A 2 11.16 6.16 11.06
N LYS A 3 12.25 6.93 11.13
CA LYS A 3 13.15 6.98 12.31
C LYS A 3 12.77 8.03 13.33
N GLN A 4 11.79 8.86 13.02
CA GLN A 4 11.22 9.87 13.90
C GLN A 4 9.72 9.95 13.65
N ALA A 5 8.97 8.99 14.21
CA ALA A 5 7.55 8.78 13.96
C ALA A 5 6.63 9.93 14.45
N THR A 6 7.19 10.99 14.98
CA THR A 6 6.45 12.19 15.45
C THR A 6 6.32 13.29 14.40
N ARG A 7 6.94 13.15 13.21
CA ARG A 7 6.90 14.15 12.14
C ARG A 7 6.66 13.56 10.77
N TYR A 8 6.10 14.36 9.88
CA TYR A 8 6.00 14.05 8.44
C TYR A 8 7.30 14.39 7.71
N ILE A 9 7.60 13.63 6.66
CA ILE A 9 8.72 13.84 5.76
C ILE A 9 8.28 13.50 4.33
N PRO A 10 8.64 14.29 3.30
CA PRO A 10 8.41 13.91 1.92
C PRO A 10 9.16 12.63 1.57
N MET A 11 8.54 11.75 0.80
CA MET A 11 9.17 10.51 0.32
C MET A 11 9.23 10.51 -1.20
N LEU A 12 10.43 10.29 -1.75
CA LEU A 12 10.66 10.01 -3.15
C LEU A 12 10.90 8.51 -3.32
N GLY A 13 10.15 7.87 -4.20
CA GLY A 13 10.24 6.45 -4.45
C GLY A 13 10.29 6.12 -5.94
N GLN A 14 10.73 4.91 -6.27
CA GLN A 14 10.63 4.38 -7.62
C GLN A 14 9.19 4.31 -8.11
N GLY A 15 8.99 4.44 -9.42
CA GLY A 15 7.66 4.39 -10.04
C GLY A 15 7.72 4.57 -11.54
N GLY A 16 6.59 4.95 -12.14
CA GLY A 16 6.53 5.29 -13.56
C GLY A 16 6.40 4.09 -14.50
N LEU A 17 6.03 2.90 -14.00
CA LEU A 17 5.76 1.72 -14.81
C LEU A 17 4.26 1.62 -15.12
N GLY A 18 3.94 1.21 -16.33
CA GLY A 18 2.57 0.91 -16.74
C GLY A 18 2.13 -0.51 -16.36
N LEU A 19 3.04 -1.48 -16.39
CA LEU A 19 2.87 -2.84 -15.87
C LEU A 19 3.13 -2.88 -14.36
N PRO A 20 2.66 -3.92 -13.62
CA PRO A 20 2.64 -3.92 -12.15
C PRO A 20 3.99 -3.78 -11.45
N ASP A 21 5.07 -4.32 -12.02
CA ASP A 21 6.42 -4.22 -11.48
C ASP A 21 7.50 -4.46 -12.54
N ARG A 22 8.77 -4.33 -12.13
CA ARG A 22 9.93 -4.46 -12.99
C ARG A 22 10.05 -5.81 -13.69
N ASP A 23 9.60 -6.89 -13.06
CA ASP A 23 9.78 -8.25 -13.57
C ASP A 23 9.03 -8.47 -14.89
N TYR A 24 7.88 -7.80 -15.07
CA TYR A 24 7.15 -7.82 -16.34
C TYR A 24 7.96 -7.31 -17.53
N TYR A 25 8.90 -6.40 -17.29
CA TYR A 25 9.78 -5.82 -18.32
C TYR A 25 11.05 -6.65 -18.56
N LEU A 26 11.55 -7.35 -17.54
CA LEU A 26 12.90 -7.88 -17.51
C LEU A 26 12.98 -9.42 -17.64
N LYS A 27 11.91 -10.14 -17.28
CA LYS A 27 11.90 -11.60 -17.41
C LYS A 27 11.79 -12.02 -18.87
N ASP A 28 12.51 -13.11 -19.22
CA ASP A 28 12.61 -13.62 -20.58
C ASP A 28 11.73 -14.85 -20.86
N ASP A 29 10.88 -15.24 -19.91
CA ASP A 29 9.93 -16.31 -20.12
C ASP A 29 8.85 -15.93 -21.15
N ALA A 30 8.23 -16.94 -21.75
CA ALA A 30 7.26 -16.77 -22.85
C ALA A 30 6.06 -15.92 -22.44
N LYS A 31 5.55 -16.08 -21.20
CA LYS A 31 4.40 -15.34 -20.70
C LYS A 31 4.72 -13.86 -20.51
N SER A 32 5.90 -13.54 -19.95
CA SER A 32 6.34 -12.16 -19.79
C SER A 32 6.52 -11.45 -21.12
N LYS A 33 7.07 -12.16 -22.13
CA LYS A 33 7.19 -11.65 -23.52
C LYS A 33 5.81 -11.37 -24.13
N GLU A 34 4.89 -12.31 -24.05
CA GLU A 34 3.51 -12.16 -24.53
C GLU A 34 2.80 -10.95 -23.89
N ILE A 35 2.96 -10.78 -22.57
CA ILE A 35 2.37 -9.63 -21.85
C ILE A 35 2.95 -8.31 -22.36
N ARG A 36 4.27 -8.22 -22.58
CA ARG A 36 4.89 -7.01 -23.14
C ARG A 36 4.39 -6.68 -24.55
N GLU A 37 4.28 -7.69 -25.42
CA GLU A 37 3.73 -7.51 -26.77
C GLU A 37 2.28 -7.00 -26.72
N LYS A 38 1.44 -7.60 -25.90
CA LYS A 38 0.06 -7.17 -25.70
C LYS A 38 -0.03 -5.78 -25.06
N TYR A 39 0.89 -5.44 -24.16
CA TYR A 39 0.96 -4.12 -23.56
C TYR A 39 1.30 -3.04 -24.58
N VAL A 40 2.30 -3.26 -25.44
CA VAL A 40 2.65 -2.34 -26.53
C VAL A 40 1.48 -2.14 -27.48
N ALA A 41 0.78 -3.23 -27.86
CA ALA A 41 -0.41 -3.16 -28.68
C ALA A 41 -1.54 -2.36 -28.00
N HIS A 42 -1.75 -2.56 -26.70
CA HIS A 42 -2.71 -1.79 -25.90
C HIS A 42 -2.38 -0.30 -25.86
N VAL A 43 -1.11 0.07 -25.61
CA VAL A 43 -0.68 1.47 -25.64
C VAL A 43 -0.94 2.11 -26.99
N ALA A 44 -0.59 1.42 -28.09
CA ALA A 44 -0.86 1.88 -29.45
C ALA A 44 -2.36 2.07 -29.68
N LYS A 45 -3.19 1.09 -29.28
CA LYS A 45 -4.65 1.16 -29.43
C LYS A 45 -5.26 2.34 -28.66
N MET A 46 -4.82 2.59 -27.45
CA MET A 46 -5.28 3.73 -26.67
C MET A 46 -4.90 5.08 -27.31
N LEU A 47 -3.72 5.18 -27.91
CA LEU A 47 -3.28 6.37 -28.64
C LEU A 47 -4.09 6.55 -29.95
N GLU A 48 -4.44 5.46 -30.68
CA GLU A 48 -5.34 5.51 -31.81
C GLU A 48 -6.74 6.03 -31.43
N LEU A 49 -7.30 5.54 -30.31
CA LEU A 49 -8.57 6.02 -29.77
C LEU A 49 -8.53 7.52 -29.44
N LEU A 50 -7.34 8.06 -29.16
CA LEU A 50 -7.10 9.47 -28.92
C LEU A 50 -6.92 10.29 -30.23
N GLY A 51 -6.94 9.61 -31.41
CA GLY A 51 -6.86 10.21 -32.72
C GLY A 51 -5.50 10.14 -33.41
N GLU A 52 -4.54 9.39 -32.86
CA GLU A 52 -3.26 9.15 -33.54
C GLU A 52 -3.43 8.20 -34.74
N LYS A 53 -2.62 8.39 -35.79
CA LYS A 53 -2.55 7.43 -36.88
C LYS A 53 -1.89 6.11 -36.41
N PRO A 54 -2.28 4.94 -36.94
CA PRO A 54 -1.78 3.64 -36.48
C PRO A 54 -0.24 3.55 -36.46
N GLU A 55 0.46 4.01 -37.49
CA GLU A 55 1.91 3.97 -37.56
C GLU A 55 2.57 4.87 -36.50
N ALA A 56 2.00 6.04 -36.26
CA ALA A 56 2.48 6.97 -35.24
C ALA A 56 2.19 6.43 -33.82
N ALA A 57 1.04 5.85 -33.61
CA ALA A 57 0.66 5.22 -32.34
C ALA A 57 1.58 4.04 -32.00
N ALA A 58 1.89 3.17 -32.95
CA ALA A 58 2.81 2.06 -32.77
C ALA A 58 4.24 2.55 -32.45
N ALA A 59 4.75 3.56 -33.16
CA ALA A 59 6.06 4.14 -32.85
C ALA A 59 6.10 4.76 -31.45
N LYS A 60 5.07 5.48 -31.03
CA LYS A 60 4.94 6.05 -29.69
C LYS A 60 4.83 5.00 -28.59
N ALA A 61 4.12 3.89 -28.83
CA ALA A 61 4.02 2.77 -27.90
C ALA A 61 5.39 2.11 -27.66
N ALA A 62 6.21 1.99 -28.70
CA ALA A 62 7.59 1.50 -28.55
C ALA A 62 8.46 2.46 -27.70
N VAL A 63 8.31 3.76 -27.87
CA VAL A 63 8.99 4.77 -27.01
C VAL A 63 8.57 4.62 -25.54
N VAL A 64 7.29 4.45 -25.26
CA VAL A 64 6.79 4.22 -23.89
C VAL A 64 7.43 2.97 -23.29
N MET A 65 7.42 1.83 -24.03
CA MET A 65 7.99 0.57 -23.58
C MET A 65 9.50 0.69 -23.30
N ASP A 66 10.24 1.42 -24.12
CA ASP A 66 11.67 1.63 -23.94
C ASP A 66 11.97 2.43 -22.65
N LEU A 67 11.28 3.57 -22.44
CA LEU A 67 11.45 4.37 -21.22
C LEU A 67 11.06 3.58 -19.97
N GLU A 68 9.92 2.88 -19.98
CA GLU A 68 9.49 2.06 -18.85
C GLU A 68 10.47 0.91 -18.57
N THR A 69 11.04 0.31 -19.60
CA THR A 69 12.08 -0.74 -19.45
C THR A 69 13.36 -0.18 -18.80
N LYS A 70 13.77 1.03 -19.15
CA LYS A 70 14.89 1.72 -18.51
C LYS A 70 14.60 1.99 -17.04
N LEU A 71 13.41 2.49 -16.71
CA LEU A 71 12.95 2.69 -15.32
C LEU A 71 12.87 1.37 -14.54
N ALA A 72 12.37 0.31 -15.17
CA ALA A 72 12.29 -1.02 -14.56
C ALA A 72 13.68 -1.58 -14.21
N LYS A 73 14.69 -1.38 -15.06
CA LYS A 73 16.08 -1.77 -14.78
C LYS A 73 16.63 -1.08 -13.54
N ALA A 74 16.28 0.19 -13.32
CA ALA A 74 16.70 0.97 -12.17
C ALA A 74 15.90 0.68 -10.88
N SER A 75 14.76 -0.01 -10.99
CA SER A 75 13.86 -0.29 -9.87
C SER A 75 14.33 -1.48 -9.05
N ARG A 76 14.08 -1.45 -7.74
CA ARG A 76 14.22 -2.60 -6.82
C ARG A 76 13.10 -3.60 -7.06
N THR A 77 13.38 -4.85 -6.72
CA THR A 77 12.37 -5.94 -6.69
C THR A 77 11.33 -5.71 -5.60
N ARG A 78 10.18 -6.38 -5.71
CA ARG A 78 9.14 -6.35 -4.66
C ARG A 78 9.67 -6.83 -3.31
N VAL A 79 10.55 -7.84 -3.29
CA VAL A 79 11.18 -8.32 -2.05
C VAL A 79 12.06 -7.26 -1.42
N GLU A 80 12.89 -6.56 -2.19
CA GLU A 80 13.74 -5.48 -1.67
C GLU A 80 12.93 -4.28 -1.17
N MET A 81 11.76 -4.05 -1.74
CA MET A 81 10.83 -3.00 -1.29
C MET A 81 10.22 -3.28 0.09
N ARG A 82 10.24 -4.53 0.57
CA ARG A 82 9.77 -4.90 1.91
C ARG A 82 10.74 -4.53 3.03
N ASP A 83 12.01 -4.29 2.73
CA ASP A 83 13.03 -3.95 3.75
C ASP A 83 12.96 -2.47 4.11
N PRO A 84 12.41 -2.08 5.29
CA PRO A 84 12.25 -0.68 5.66
C PRO A 84 13.59 0.04 5.90
N GLU A 85 14.64 -0.68 6.29
CA GLU A 85 15.97 -0.08 6.52
C GLU A 85 16.64 0.27 5.19
N LYS A 86 16.60 -0.63 4.20
CA LYS A 86 17.09 -0.34 2.86
C LYS A 86 16.34 0.80 2.17
N ASN A 87 15.06 0.96 2.49
CA ASN A 87 14.18 1.98 1.93
C ASN A 87 14.14 3.27 2.78
N TYR A 88 15.04 3.42 3.76
CA TYR A 88 15.20 4.65 4.52
C TYR A 88 16.54 5.32 4.22
N ASN A 89 16.53 6.30 3.33
CA ASN A 89 17.71 7.05 2.91
C ASN A 89 17.44 8.55 3.00
N LYS A 90 17.44 9.08 4.22
CA LYS A 90 17.16 10.49 4.48
C LYS A 90 18.27 11.38 3.92
N ARG A 91 17.88 12.43 3.19
CA ARG A 91 18.76 13.38 2.53
C ARG A 91 18.20 14.80 2.57
N THR A 92 19.09 15.78 2.54
CA THR A 92 18.73 17.16 2.19
C THR A 92 18.56 17.27 0.67
N LEU A 93 17.92 18.36 0.19
CA LEU A 93 17.84 18.66 -1.23
C LEU A 93 19.24 18.78 -1.88
N ALA A 94 20.20 19.41 -1.20
CA ALA A 94 21.57 19.53 -1.71
C ALA A 94 22.22 18.16 -1.93
N GLN A 95 22.09 17.22 -0.96
CA GLN A 95 22.58 15.86 -1.10
C GLN A 95 21.87 15.06 -2.21
N LEU A 96 20.59 15.31 -2.44
CA LEU A 96 19.87 14.68 -3.56
C LEU A 96 20.38 15.21 -4.91
N VAL A 97 20.55 16.53 -5.04
CA VAL A 97 21.07 17.16 -6.28
C VAL A 97 22.48 16.66 -6.59
N GLU A 98 23.35 16.54 -5.58
CA GLU A 98 24.71 16.01 -5.72
C GLU A 98 24.71 14.54 -6.18
N ALA A 99 23.84 13.71 -5.56
CA ALA A 99 23.79 12.26 -5.83
C ALA A 99 23.05 11.89 -7.14
N ALA A 100 22.16 12.76 -7.60
CA ALA A 100 21.31 12.55 -8.77
C ALA A 100 21.25 13.83 -9.64
N PRO A 101 22.39 14.24 -10.23
CA PRO A 101 22.47 15.41 -11.09
C PRO A 101 21.73 15.17 -12.43
N GLY A 102 21.33 16.25 -13.10
CA GLY A 102 20.69 16.19 -14.42
C GLY A 102 19.17 16.36 -14.40
N TYR A 103 18.57 16.52 -13.20
CA TYR A 103 17.15 16.82 -13.02
C TYR A 103 16.96 17.98 -12.03
N ASP A 104 16.04 18.89 -12.32
CA ASP A 104 15.72 19.99 -11.41
C ASP A 104 14.80 19.57 -10.27
N TRP A 105 15.41 18.90 -9.28
CA TRP A 105 14.71 18.43 -8.07
C TRP A 105 14.05 19.57 -7.30
N LYS A 106 14.65 20.77 -7.31
CA LYS A 106 14.08 21.93 -6.61
C LYS A 106 12.77 22.37 -7.28
N ALA A 107 12.77 22.53 -8.59
CA ALA A 107 11.58 22.89 -9.35
C ALA A 107 10.48 21.80 -9.19
N TYR A 108 10.86 20.53 -9.23
CA TYR A 108 9.92 19.41 -9.01
C TYR A 108 9.26 19.47 -7.63
N LEU A 109 10.04 19.59 -6.55
CA LEU A 109 9.51 19.67 -5.19
C LEU A 109 8.64 20.90 -4.98
N ALA A 110 9.03 22.05 -5.53
CA ALA A 110 8.24 23.26 -5.50
C ALA A 110 6.90 23.10 -6.25
N ALA A 111 6.90 22.45 -7.41
CA ALA A 111 5.68 22.15 -8.18
C ALA A 111 4.73 21.20 -7.41
N MET A 112 5.30 20.28 -6.59
CA MET A 112 4.52 19.43 -5.69
C MET A 112 4.05 20.14 -4.41
N GLY A 113 4.43 21.41 -4.21
CA GLY A 113 4.09 22.24 -3.05
C GLY A 113 4.90 21.89 -1.79
N VAL A 114 6.03 21.16 -1.92
CA VAL A 114 6.90 20.83 -0.79
C VAL A 114 7.67 22.10 -0.38
N PRO A 115 7.59 22.54 0.89
CA PRO A 115 8.31 23.72 1.35
C PRO A 115 9.83 23.56 1.27
N ASP A 116 10.54 24.68 1.02
CA ASP A 116 12.00 24.69 1.07
C ASP A 116 12.55 24.24 2.43
N GLY A 117 13.74 23.65 2.42
CA GLY A 117 14.44 23.24 3.65
C GLY A 117 13.97 21.92 4.24
N GLN A 118 13.03 21.22 3.60
CA GLN A 118 12.63 19.88 4.06
C GLN A 118 13.72 18.83 3.81
N GLU A 119 13.95 17.97 4.79
CA GLU A 119 14.64 16.70 4.56
C GLU A 119 13.69 15.74 3.82
N LEU A 120 14.25 14.85 3.01
CA LEU A 120 13.53 13.91 2.16
C LEU A 120 13.96 12.48 2.51
N ASN A 121 13.03 11.52 2.50
CA ASN A 121 13.43 10.13 2.39
C ASN A 121 13.46 9.73 0.90
N VAL A 122 14.67 9.57 0.35
CA VAL A 122 14.89 9.04 -1.01
C VAL A 122 14.93 7.51 -0.90
N ARG A 123 13.77 6.87 -1.06
CA ARG A 123 13.62 5.43 -0.76
C ARG A 123 14.57 4.54 -1.57
N GLN A 124 14.77 4.85 -2.82
CA GLN A 124 15.66 4.15 -3.74
C GLN A 124 16.61 5.16 -4.41
N PRO A 125 17.77 5.45 -3.77
CA PRO A 125 18.73 6.45 -4.31
C PRO A 125 19.23 6.10 -5.72
N GLU A 126 19.46 4.83 -5.98
CA GLU A 126 19.89 4.34 -7.31
C GLU A 126 18.86 4.61 -8.40
N PHE A 127 17.56 4.51 -8.08
CA PHE A 127 16.48 4.88 -9.00
C PHE A 127 16.48 6.39 -9.27
N ALA A 128 16.61 7.21 -8.22
CA ALA A 128 16.66 8.67 -8.37
C ALA A 128 17.84 9.10 -9.28
N THR A 129 19.03 8.49 -9.10
CA THR A 129 20.20 8.76 -9.94
C THR A 129 19.96 8.35 -11.39
N ALA A 130 19.43 7.14 -11.63
CA ALA A 130 19.12 6.67 -12.97
C ALA A 130 18.05 7.50 -13.66
N PHE A 131 16.98 7.88 -12.94
CA PHE A 131 15.93 8.75 -13.44
C PHE A 131 16.49 10.12 -13.85
N ALA A 132 17.33 10.76 -13.01
CA ALA A 132 17.92 12.06 -13.31
C ALA A 132 18.80 12.01 -14.57
N ALA A 133 19.60 10.93 -14.72
CA ALA A 133 20.40 10.71 -15.94
C ALA A 133 19.52 10.53 -17.18
N MET A 134 18.44 9.76 -17.09
CA MET A 134 17.46 9.61 -18.16
C MET A 134 16.79 10.94 -18.52
N ALA A 135 16.40 11.73 -17.51
CA ALA A 135 15.77 13.04 -17.72
C ALA A 135 16.67 14.00 -18.50
N ALA A 136 17.99 13.90 -18.32
CA ALA A 136 18.98 14.70 -19.03
C ALA A 136 19.32 14.19 -20.44
N SER A 137 19.22 12.87 -20.67
CA SER A 137 19.72 12.25 -21.91
C SER A 137 18.61 11.85 -22.90
N GLU A 138 17.42 11.52 -22.42
CA GLU A 138 16.34 11.10 -23.32
C GLU A 138 15.68 12.30 -24.00
N PRO A 139 15.26 12.17 -25.28
CA PRO A 139 14.63 13.25 -26.02
C PRO A 139 13.34 13.75 -25.29
N LEU A 140 13.17 15.06 -25.27
CA LEU A 140 11.98 15.68 -24.67
C LEU A 140 10.66 15.14 -25.25
N ASP A 141 10.61 14.83 -26.55
CA ASP A 141 9.42 14.30 -27.20
C ASP A 141 9.11 12.85 -26.75
N SER A 142 10.14 12.09 -26.35
CA SER A 142 9.93 10.79 -25.71
C SER A 142 9.25 10.94 -24.35
N TRP A 143 9.70 11.90 -23.53
CA TRP A 143 9.04 12.22 -22.26
C TRP A 143 7.62 12.74 -22.41
N LYS A 144 7.36 13.60 -23.41
CA LYS A 144 5.98 14.05 -23.71
C LYS A 144 5.08 12.88 -24.08
N THR A 145 5.58 11.93 -24.88
CA THR A 145 4.86 10.73 -25.28
C THR A 145 4.55 9.85 -24.06
N TYR A 146 5.54 9.63 -23.22
CA TYR A 146 5.43 8.87 -21.98
C TYR A 146 4.40 9.48 -21.01
N PHE A 147 4.49 10.79 -20.73
CA PHE A 147 3.53 11.46 -19.85
C PHE A 147 2.11 11.49 -20.44
N ARG A 148 1.97 11.67 -21.75
CA ARG A 148 0.67 11.58 -22.42
C ARG A 148 0.03 10.21 -22.24
N TRP A 149 0.83 9.14 -22.37
CA TRP A 149 0.37 7.79 -22.09
C TRP A 149 -0.08 7.60 -20.64
N HIS A 150 0.72 8.01 -19.67
CA HIS A 150 0.39 7.84 -18.27
C HIS A 150 -0.85 8.64 -17.84
N VAL A 151 -1.04 9.83 -18.36
CA VAL A 151 -2.27 10.63 -18.15
C VAL A 151 -3.47 9.91 -18.77
N LEU A 152 -3.35 9.44 -20.02
CA LEU A 152 -4.42 8.69 -20.70
C LEU A 152 -4.80 7.42 -19.94
N ARG A 153 -3.81 6.64 -19.53
CA ARG A 153 -3.99 5.44 -18.72
C ARG A 153 -4.72 5.72 -17.40
N ALA A 154 -4.26 6.72 -16.66
CA ALA A 154 -4.86 7.11 -15.38
C ALA A 154 -6.30 7.63 -15.54
N SER A 155 -6.64 8.16 -16.70
CA SER A 155 -7.95 8.74 -16.99
C SER A 155 -8.93 7.77 -17.64
N ALA A 156 -8.49 6.60 -18.08
CA ALA A 156 -9.26 5.71 -18.97
C ALA A 156 -10.68 5.41 -18.49
N SER A 157 -10.86 5.14 -17.19
CA SER A 157 -12.17 4.85 -16.59
C SER A 157 -13.12 6.07 -16.50
N MET A 158 -12.58 7.27 -16.71
CA MET A 158 -13.34 8.54 -16.68
C MET A 158 -13.64 9.07 -18.08
N LEU A 159 -13.08 8.45 -19.10
CA LEU A 159 -13.22 8.80 -20.52
C LEU A 159 -14.40 8.04 -21.16
N PRO A 160 -14.78 8.38 -22.40
CA PRO A 160 -15.84 7.65 -23.13
C PRO A 160 -15.60 6.14 -23.14
N LYS A 161 -16.68 5.39 -23.19
CA LYS A 161 -16.75 3.91 -23.06
C LYS A 161 -15.65 3.15 -23.79
N ARG A 162 -15.27 3.59 -25.01
CA ARG A 162 -14.23 2.94 -25.80
C ARG A 162 -12.86 2.89 -25.13
N PHE A 163 -12.53 3.88 -24.28
CA PHE A 163 -11.28 3.91 -23.51
C PHE A 163 -11.35 3.00 -22.28
N ASP A 164 -12.46 3.03 -21.57
CA ASP A 164 -12.72 2.18 -20.41
C ASP A 164 -12.71 0.70 -20.79
N GLU A 165 -13.40 0.35 -21.92
CA GLU A 165 -13.43 -1.02 -22.44
C GLU A 165 -12.05 -1.52 -22.90
N GLU A 166 -11.27 -0.70 -23.59
CA GLU A 166 -9.91 -1.05 -24.01
C GLU A 166 -8.97 -1.21 -22.80
N SER A 167 -9.07 -0.32 -21.83
CA SER A 167 -8.33 -0.43 -20.57
C SER A 167 -8.66 -1.71 -19.81
N PHE A 168 -9.95 -2.06 -19.72
CA PHE A 168 -10.37 -3.32 -19.10
C PHE A 168 -9.93 -4.56 -19.92
N ALA A 169 -9.97 -4.49 -21.24
CA ALA A 169 -9.53 -5.61 -22.08
C ALA A 169 -8.07 -5.99 -21.83
N PHE A 170 -7.21 -5.00 -21.58
CA PHE A 170 -5.82 -5.29 -21.23
C PHE A 170 -5.64 -5.54 -19.72
N PHE A 171 -5.88 -4.55 -18.87
CA PHE A 171 -5.58 -4.65 -17.44
C PHE A 171 -6.50 -5.63 -16.68
N GLY A 172 -7.78 -5.66 -17.01
CA GLY A 172 -8.73 -6.59 -16.40
C GLY A 172 -8.59 -8.00 -16.95
N ARG A 173 -8.86 -8.15 -18.25
CA ARG A 173 -8.96 -9.49 -18.86
C ARG A 173 -7.61 -10.12 -19.16
N THR A 174 -6.72 -9.41 -19.83
CA THR A 174 -5.44 -10.00 -20.28
C THR A 174 -4.47 -10.16 -19.12
N LEU A 175 -4.32 -9.13 -18.27
CA LEU A 175 -3.30 -9.11 -17.21
C LEU A 175 -3.78 -9.82 -15.93
N ASN A 176 -5.01 -9.57 -15.51
CA ASN A 176 -5.56 -10.08 -14.25
C ASN A 176 -6.53 -11.27 -14.42
N GLY A 177 -6.83 -11.69 -15.65
CA GLY A 177 -7.70 -12.84 -15.88
C GLY A 177 -9.18 -12.63 -15.52
N VAL A 178 -9.62 -11.39 -15.32
CA VAL A 178 -11.00 -11.05 -14.97
C VAL A 178 -11.86 -11.12 -16.25
N PRO A 179 -12.85 -12.04 -16.35
CA PRO A 179 -13.59 -12.27 -17.60
C PRO A 179 -14.53 -11.10 -17.97
N GLU A 180 -15.15 -10.49 -16.97
CA GLU A 180 -16.15 -9.44 -17.14
C GLU A 180 -15.89 -8.26 -16.20
N GLN A 181 -16.15 -7.04 -16.70
CA GLN A 181 -16.02 -5.83 -15.92
C GLN A 181 -17.15 -5.78 -14.88
N GLU A 182 -16.83 -5.31 -13.67
CA GLU A 182 -17.84 -5.11 -12.65
C GLU A 182 -18.97 -4.19 -13.12
N GLU A 183 -20.16 -4.41 -12.58
CA GLU A 183 -21.33 -3.58 -12.82
C GLU A 183 -21.02 -2.09 -12.57
N ARG A 184 -21.56 -1.23 -13.42
CA ARG A 184 -21.27 0.22 -13.37
C ARG A 184 -21.48 0.83 -12.00
N TRP A 185 -22.53 0.44 -11.28
CA TRP A 185 -22.84 1.02 -9.97
C TRP A 185 -21.76 0.72 -8.93
N LYS A 186 -21.17 -0.49 -8.96
CA LYS A 186 -20.03 -0.86 -8.06
C LYS A 186 -18.81 -0.01 -8.35
N ARG A 187 -18.46 0.16 -9.63
CA ARG A 187 -17.34 0.99 -10.06
C ARG A 187 -17.53 2.47 -9.71
N VAL A 188 -18.75 2.99 -9.84
CA VAL A 188 -19.10 4.36 -9.44
C VAL A 188 -19.04 4.52 -7.92
N GLN A 189 -19.50 3.54 -7.16
CA GLN A 189 -19.38 3.54 -5.70
C GLN A 189 -17.90 3.55 -5.27
N ALA A 190 -17.05 2.68 -5.86
CA ALA A 190 -15.63 2.64 -5.56
C ALA A 190 -14.93 3.97 -5.91
N ALA A 191 -15.27 4.59 -7.04
CA ALA A 191 -14.75 5.90 -7.41
C ALA A 191 -15.21 7.01 -6.45
N THR A 192 -16.45 6.94 -5.95
CA THR A 192 -16.98 7.87 -4.95
C THR A 192 -16.28 7.70 -3.62
N ASP A 193 -16.05 6.47 -3.18
CA ASP A 193 -15.27 6.17 -1.97
C ASP A 193 -13.82 6.68 -2.09
N GLY A 194 -13.18 6.48 -3.22
CA GLY A 194 -11.84 7.01 -3.50
C GLY A 194 -11.73 8.54 -3.45
N ALA A 195 -12.79 9.26 -3.85
CA ALA A 195 -12.82 10.73 -3.88
C ALA A 195 -13.34 11.37 -2.59
N LEU A 196 -14.38 10.78 -1.96
CA LEU A 196 -15.17 11.32 -0.86
C LEU A 196 -15.37 10.30 0.27
N GLY A 197 -14.41 9.41 0.48
CA GLY A 197 -14.58 8.19 1.26
C GLY A 197 -15.06 8.40 2.70
N GLU A 198 -14.59 9.42 3.41
CA GLU A 198 -15.09 9.67 4.76
C GLU A 198 -16.47 10.31 4.76
N ALA A 199 -16.84 11.09 3.73
CA ALA A 199 -18.22 11.60 3.60
C ALA A 199 -19.21 10.47 3.29
N LEU A 200 -18.83 9.53 2.38
CA LEU A 200 -19.59 8.31 2.14
C LEU A 200 -19.62 7.43 3.41
N GLY A 201 -18.51 7.39 4.13
CA GLY A 201 -18.33 6.65 5.37
C GLY A 201 -19.31 7.06 6.48
N GLN A 202 -19.64 8.34 6.60
CA GLN A 202 -20.67 8.81 7.55
C GLN A 202 -22.02 8.15 7.29
N LEU A 203 -22.47 8.17 6.03
CA LEU A 203 -23.74 7.55 5.64
C LEU A 203 -23.73 6.03 5.81
N TYR A 204 -22.57 5.40 5.54
CA TYR A 204 -22.40 3.96 5.72
C TYR A 204 -22.50 3.57 7.20
N VAL A 205 -21.77 4.25 8.07
CA VAL A 205 -21.73 3.98 9.51
C VAL A 205 -23.11 4.16 10.15
N GLU A 206 -23.83 5.22 9.78
CA GLU A 206 -25.19 5.47 10.28
C GLU A 206 -26.14 4.29 10.01
N LYS A 207 -25.97 3.62 8.87
CA LYS A 207 -26.83 2.51 8.45
C LYS A 207 -26.34 1.12 8.87
N ALA A 208 -25.03 0.90 8.87
CA ALA A 208 -24.44 -0.43 8.89
C ALA A 208 -23.61 -0.73 10.14
N PHE A 209 -23.34 0.23 11.02
CA PHE A 209 -22.45 -0.02 12.16
C PHE A 209 -23.04 0.47 13.48
N SER A 210 -23.32 -0.46 14.39
CA SER A 210 -23.94 -0.16 15.67
C SER A 210 -22.92 0.14 16.79
N PRO A 211 -23.29 0.94 17.82
CA PRO A 211 -22.46 1.08 19.02
C PRO A 211 -22.16 -0.26 19.71
N LYS A 212 -23.11 -1.20 19.69
CA LYS A 212 -22.93 -2.56 20.22
C LYS A 212 -21.78 -3.30 19.52
N SER A 213 -21.68 -3.18 18.19
CA SER A 213 -20.58 -3.74 17.41
C SER A 213 -19.23 -3.20 17.87
N LYS A 214 -19.15 -1.88 18.10
CA LYS A 214 -17.90 -1.23 18.56
C LYS A 214 -17.47 -1.76 19.94
N GLU A 215 -18.41 -1.87 20.89
CA GLU A 215 -18.09 -2.35 22.23
C GLU A 215 -17.69 -3.83 22.24
N ARG A 216 -18.37 -4.67 21.46
CA ARG A 216 -18.01 -6.10 21.35
C ARG A 216 -16.61 -6.28 20.72
N MET A 217 -16.30 -5.49 19.72
CA MET A 217 -14.96 -5.47 19.10
C MET A 217 -13.85 -5.10 20.08
N LYS A 218 -14.10 -4.12 20.98
CA LYS A 218 -13.11 -3.77 22.02
C LYS A 218 -12.79 -4.97 22.93
N VAL A 219 -13.82 -5.72 23.34
CA VAL A 219 -13.63 -6.92 24.16
C VAL A 219 -12.80 -7.96 23.41
N LEU A 220 -13.13 -8.25 22.14
CA LEU A 220 -12.36 -9.18 21.31
C LEU A 220 -10.89 -8.76 21.21
N VAL A 221 -10.62 -7.47 20.90
CA VAL A 221 -9.25 -6.95 20.78
C VAL A 221 -8.47 -7.15 22.10
N GLU A 222 -9.06 -6.85 23.26
CA GLU A 222 -8.36 -7.03 24.55
C GLU A 222 -8.12 -8.49 24.91
N ASN A 223 -9.04 -9.38 24.58
CA ASN A 223 -8.84 -10.82 24.76
C ASN A 223 -7.71 -11.36 23.89
N LEU A 224 -7.63 -10.94 22.62
CA LEU A 224 -6.53 -11.31 21.72
C LEU A 224 -5.20 -10.69 22.17
N ARG A 225 -5.21 -9.44 22.64
CA ARG A 225 -4.03 -8.78 23.22
C ARG A 225 -3.49 -9.56 24.42
N SER A 226 -4.37 -10.02 25.31
CA SER A 226 -4.01 -10.86 26.45
C SER A 226 -3.41 -12.20 26.01
N ALA A 227 -4.01 -12.87 25.02
CA ALA A 227 -3.49 -14.11 24.48
C ALA A 227 -2.11 -13.93 23.83
N LEU A 228 -1.90 -12.88 23.04
CA LEU A 228 -0.60 -12.57 22.43
C LEU A 228 0.46 -12.25 23.48
N LYS A 229 0.09 -11.50 24.54
CA LYS A 229 0.99 -11.22 25.68
C LYS A 229 1.53 -12.49 26.29
N GLU A 230 0.67 -13.43 26.67
CA GLU A 230 1.07 -14.71 27.28
C GLU A 230 1.93 -15.54 26.33
N ARG A 231 1.64 -15.51 25.04
CA ARG A 231 2.48 -16.19 24.04
C ARG A 231 3.88 -15.62 23.99
N ILE A 232 4.03 -14.28 23.97
CA ILE A 232 5.35 -13.63 24.01
C ILE A 232 6.09 -14.02 25.30
N GLU A 233 5.43 -13.99 26.44
CA GLU A 233 6.01 -14.39 27.73
C GLU A 233 6.51 -15.85 27.73
N ALA A 234 5.77 -16.74 27.08
CA ALA A 234 6.06 -18.16 27.00
C ALA A 234 7.11 -18.54 25.94
N LEU A 235 7.56 -17.63 25.05
CA LEU A 235 8.52 -17.96 23.98
C LEU A 235 9.86 -18.45 24.58
N PRO A 236 10.29 -19.68 24.33
CA PRO A 236 11.52 -20.21 24.96
C PRO A 236 12.81 -19.69 24.31
N TRP A 237 12.74 -19.18 23.09
CA TRP A 237 13.89 -18.74 22.29
C TRP A 237 14.18 -17.24 22.40
N MET A 238 13.27 -16.46 23.00
CA MET A 238 13.40 -15.01 23.15
C MET A 238 13.88 -14.67 24.57
N GLY A 239 14.98 -13.93 24.70
CA GLY A 239 15.56 -13.52 25.97
C GLY A 239 14.71 -12.47 26.71
N ALA A 240 14.96 -12.29 27.98
CA ALA A 240 14.15 -11.46 28.87
C ALA A 240 14.08 -9.99 28.43
N GLU A 241 15.17 -9.43 27.92
CA GLU A 241 15.23 -8.02 27.51
C GLU A 241 14.39 -7.79 26.23
N THR A 242 14.52 -8.69 25.24
CA THR A 242 13.73 -8.62 24.01
C THR A 242 12.24 -8.87 24.29
N LYS A 243 11.89 -9.81 25.19
CA LYS A 243 10.52 -10.00 25.66
C LYS A 243 9.95 -8.74 26.30
N LYS A 244 10.72 -8.08 27.17
CA LYS A 244 10.29 -6.83 27.79
C LYS A 244 9.98 -5.76 26.74
N ALA A 245 10.82 -5.61 25.74
CA ALA A 245 10.60 -4.66 24.64
C ALA A 245 9.38 -5.04 23.79
N ALA A 246 9.21 -6.32 23.46
CA ALA A 246 8.05 -6.81 22.72
C ALA A 246 6.73 -6.58 23.47
N LEU A 247 6.70 -6.83 24.78
CA LEU A 247 5.55 -6.58 25.66
C LEU A 247 5.24 -5.09 25.77
N ALA A 248 6.27 -4.23 25.88
CA ALA A 248 6.09 -2.78 25.86
C ALA A 248 5.48 -2.30 24.54
N LYS A 249 5.94 -2.86 23.39
CA LYS A 249 5.37 -2.57 22.08
C LYS A 249 3.92 -2.99 21.97
N LEU A 250 3.57 -4.20 22.41
CA LEU A 250 2.19 -4.69 22.43
C LEU A 250 1.27 -3.84 23.31
N ALA A 251 1.75 -3.44 24.48
CA ALA A 251 1.01 -2.56 25.39
C ALA A 251 0.73 -1.17 24.81
N ALA A 252 1.64 -0.68 23.96
CA ALA A 252 1.54 0.61 23.28
C ALA A 252 0.69 0.58 22.00
N PHE A 253 0.15 -0.57 21.58
CA PHE A 253 -0.69 -0.64 20.38
C PHE A 253 -1.91 0.26 20.49
N GLY A 254 -2.01 1.25 19.60
CA GLY A 254 -3.23 1.97 19.34
C GLY A 254 -4.28 1.06 18.70
N VAL A 255 -5.56 1.32 18.97
CA VAL A 255 -6.69 0.56 18.41
C VAL A 255 -7.74 1.51 17.87
N LYS A 256 -8.11 1.33 16.61
CA LYS A 256 -9.17 2.11 15.95
C LYS A 256 -10.25 1.15 15.42
N ILE A 257 -11.51 1.39 15.77
CA ILE A 257 -12.64 0.51 15.48
C ILE A 257 -13.78 1.28 14.85
N GLY A 258 -14.18 0.86 13.66
CA GLY A 258 -15.38 1.32 12.96
C GLY A 258 -15.16 2.55 12.09
N TYR A 259 -14.90 3.69 12.70
CA TYR A 259 -14.83 4.98 12.01
C TYR A 259 -14.04 6.02 12.81
N PRO A 260 -13.50 7.10 12.16
CA PRO A 260 -12.76 8.15 12.82
C PRO A 260 -13.65 9.01 13.74
N ASP A 261 -13.09 9.43 14.89
CA ASP A 261 -13.80 10.32 15.81
C ASP A 261 -13.98 11.75 15.24
N ARG A 262 -13.14 12.12 14.26
CA ARG A 262 -13.21 13.39 13.53
C ARG A 262 -13.21 13.10 12.03
N TRP A 263 -14.32 13.49 11.39
CA TRP A 263 -14.49 13.34 9.96
C TRP A 263 -13.65 14.35 9.16
N ARG A 264 -13.21 13.94 7.96
CA ARG A 264 -12.52 14.82 7.02
C ARG A 264 -13.45 15.90 6.50
N ASP A 265 -12.97 17.14 6.53
CA ASP A 265 -13.68 18.28 5.94
C ASP A 265 -13.41 18.34 4.42
N TYR A 266 -14.45 18.20 3.63
CA TYR A 266 -14.43 18.28 2.17
C TYR A 266 -14.97 19.62 1.65
N SER A 267 -15.24 20.62 2.51
CA SER A 267 -15.86 21.90 2.13
C SER A 267 -15.04 22.67 1.05
N ALA A 268 -13.73 22.47 1.02
CA ALA A 268 -12.85 23.07 0.03
C ALA A 268 -12.73 22.27 -1.27
N LEU A 269 -13.37 21.10 -1.40
CA LEU A 269 -13.37 20.28 -2.60
C LEU A 269 -14.49 20.71 -3.55
N PRO A 270 -14.17 21.30 -4.74
CA PRO A 270 -15.19 21.66 -5.70
C PRO A 270 -15.75 20.42 -6.38
N VAL A 271 -17.07 20.27 -6.36
CA VAL A 271 -17.80 19.17 -7.03
C VAL A 271 -18.86 19.77 -7.94
N SER A 272 -18.93 19.27 -9.17
CA SER A 272 -19.87 19.76 -10.20
C SER A 272 -20.55 18.58 -10.89
N ARG A 273 -21.78 18.81 -11.39
CA ARG A 273 -22.48 17.86 -12.26
C ARG A 273 -22.01 17.92 -13.73
N ALA A 274 -21.18 18.92 -14.09
CA ALA A 274 -20.78 19.15 -15.46
C ALA A 274 -19.74 18.13 -15.97
N SER A 275 -18.80 17.69 -15.13
CA SER A 275 -17.70 16.83 -15.57
C SER A 275 -17.26 15.86 -14.46
N TYR A 276 -17.42 14.55 -14.73
CA TYR A 276 -16.89 13.50 -13.85
C TYR A 276 -15.36 13.52 -13.78
N PHE A 277 -14.71 13.72 -14.93
CA PHE A 277 -13.24 13.83 -15.00
C PHE A 277 -12.71 14.95 -14.11
N GLU A 278 -13.30 16.16 -14.21
CA GLU A 278 -12.90 17.30 -13.38
C GLU A 278 -13.09 17.03 -11.88
N ASN A 279 -14.19 16.36 -11.50
CA ASN A 279 -14.40 16.01 -10.09
C ASN A 279 -13.29 15.09 -9.56
N VAL A 280 -12.86 14.08 -10.33
CA VAL A 280 -11.79 13.18 -9.92
C VAL A 280 -10.44 13.90 -9.86
N VAL A 281 -10.15 14.77 -10.82
CA VAL A 281 -8.94 15.61 -10.81
C VAL A 281 -8.93 16.54 -9.59
N ASN A 282 -10.06 17.20 -9.31
CA ASN A 282 -10.20 18.06 -8.14
C ASN A 282 -10.02 17.29 -6.82
N ALA A 283 -10.59 16.08 -6.71
CA ALA A 283 -10.41 15.22 -5.54
C ALA A 283 -8.93 14.82 -5.36
N SER A 284 -8.25 14.46 -6.44
CA SER A 284 -6.82 14.14 -6.41
C SER A 284 -5.96 15.34 -5.98
N ALA A 285 -6.24 16.52 -6.54
CA ALA A 285 -5.54 17.77 -6.18
C ALA A 285 -5.80 18.16 -4.72
N PHE A 286 -7.04 17.98 -4.24
CA PHE A 286 -7.41 18.19 -2.83
C PHE A 286 -6.59 17.29 -1.89
N GLU A 287 -6.48 15.99 -2.20
CA GLU A 287 -5.70 15.04 -1.38
C GLU A 287 -4.19 15.34 -1.42
N VAL A 288 -3.63 15.69 -2.58
CA VAL A 288 -2.23 16.11 -2.67
C VAL A 288 -1.98 17.34 -1.79
N LYS A 289 -2.81 18.38 -1.92
CA LYS A 289 -2.70 19.60 -1.12
C LYS A 289 -2.83 19.31 0.38
N ARG A 290 -3.78 18.45 0.76
CA ARG A 290 -3.96 18.02 2.15
C ARG A 290 -2.72 17.31 2.68
N ASN A 291 -2.16 16.36 1.93
CA ASN A 291 -0.99 15.58 2.36
C ASN A 291 0.27 16.45 2.46
N VAL A 292 0.53 17.30 1.47
CA VAL A 292 1.66 18.25 1.52
C VAL A 292 1.49 19.25 2.67
N GLY A 293 0.27 19.68 2.94
CA GLY A 293 -0.07 20.58 4.04
C GLY A 293 0.18 19.99 5.45
N LYS A 294 0.53 18.71 5.57
CA LYS A 294 0.96 18.08 6.85
C LYS A 294 2.43 18.34 7.16
N LEU A 295 3.25 18.67 6.15
CA LEU A 295 4.68 18.93 6.37
C LEU A 295 4.88 20.07 7.37
N GLY A 296 5.81 19.88 8.29
CA GLY A 296 6.07 20.81 9.38
C GLY A 296 5.06 20.77 10.54
N LYS A 297 4.04 19.90 10.47
CA LYS A 297 3.06 19.71 11.55
C LYS A 297 3.35 18.42 12.33
N PRO A 298 2.91 18.33 13.60
CA PRO A 298 2.90 17.07 14.34
C PRO A 298 2.06 16.00 13.62
N ILE A 299 2.41 14.74 13.86
CA ILE A 299 1.60 13.61 13.38
C ILE A 299 0.19 13.67 13.97
N ASP A 300 -0.81 13.59 13.10
CA ASP A 300 -2.22 13.44 13.49
C ASP A 300 -2.55 11.96 13.72
N ARG A 301 -2.54 11.54 14.98
CA ARG A 301 -2.87 10.16 15.34
C ARG A 301 -4.36 9.82 15.18
N ALA A 302 -5.24 10.80 14.97
CA ALA A 302 -6.66 10.55 14.72
C ALA A 302 -6.95 10.17 13.24
N GLU A 303 -5.98 10.39 12.34
CA GLU A 303 -6.17 10.12 10.91
C GLU A 303 -6.22 8.61 10.62
N TRP A 304 -7.12 8.23 9.71
CA TRP A 304 -7.29 6.86 9.23
C TRP A 304 -6.69 6.69 7.82
N GLY A 305 -6.09 5.52 7.56
CA GLY A 305 -5.56 5.16 6.25
C GLY A 305 -6.58 4.50 5.32
N MET A 306 -7.70 4.01 5.88
CA MET A 306 -8.81 3.41 5.14
C MET A 306 -10.12 4.10 5.49
N THR A 307 -11.07 4.10 4.55
CA THR A 307 -12.42 4.65 4.75
C THR A 307 -13.32 3.65 5.47
N PRO A 308 -14.36 4.10 6.20
CA PRO A 308 -15.22 3.20 6.94
C PRO A 308 -15.91 2.09 6.13
N PRO A 309 -16.31 2.27 4.85
CA PRO A 309 -16.86 1.17 4.04
C PRO A 309 -15.86 0.11 3.61
N THR A 310 -14.57 0.32 3.82
CA THR A 310 -13.52 -0.62 3.37
C THR A 310 -13.64 -1.97 4.08
N VAL A 311 -13.73 -3.06 3.30
CA VAL A 311 -13.70 -4.44 3.82
C VAL A 311 -12.25 -4.89 3.89
N ASN A 312 -11.54 -4.38 4.87
CA ASN A 312 -10.14 -4.70 5.19
C ASN A 312 -9.78 -4.17 6.58
N ALA A 313 -8.55 -4.47 7.03
CA ALA A 313 -7.92 -3.95 8.24
C ALA A 313 -6.46 -3.61 7.95
N TYR A 314 -5.74 -2.99 8.89
CA TYR A 314 -4.31 -2.78 8.74
C TYR A 314 -3.61 -2.53 10.07
N TYR A 315 -2.33 -2.91 10.12
CA TYR A 315 -1.37 -2.43 11.12
C TYR A 315 -0.53 -1.28 10.53
N SER A 316 -0.35 -0.21 11.30
CA SER A 316 0.52 0.92 10.95
C SER A 316 1.80 0.91 11.79
N PRO A 317 2.98 0.57 11.22
CA PRO A 317 4.22 0.47 11.99
C PRO A 317 4.65 1.78 12.64
N THR A 318 4.52 2.91 11.93
CA THR A 318 4.93 4.24 12.44
C THR A 318 3.95 4.83 13.45
N MET A 319 2.70 4.35 13.46
CA MET A 319 1.70 4.72 14.47
C MET A 319 1.65 3.69 15.61
N ASN A 320 2.20 2.50 15.40
CA ASN A 320 2.07 1.33 16.27
C ASN A 320 0.61 1.08 16.62
N GLU A 321 -0.26 0.97 15.61
CA GLU A 321 -1.71 0.83 15.78
C GLU A 321 -2.31 -0.19 14.82
N ILE A 322 -3.42 -0.80 15.24
CA ILE A 322 -4.28 -1.68 14.44
C ILE A 322 -5.62 -0.98 14.18
N VAL A 323 -6.13 -1.10 12.96
CA VAL A 323 -7.31 -0.36 12.50
C VAL A 323 -8.29 -1.28 11.78
N PHE A 324 -9.55 -1.23 12.21
CA PHE A 324 -10.64 -2.06 11.69
C PHE A 324 -11.80 -1.17 11.22
N PRO A 325 -11.90 -0.81 9.93
CA PRO A 325 -13.03 -0.08 9.38
C PRO A 325 -14.36 -0.81 9.57
N ALA A 326 -15.46 -0.07 9.62
CA ALA A 326 -16.79 -0.63 9.81
C ALA A 326 -17.19 -1.67 8.75
N GLY A 327 -16.62 -1.57 7.54
CA GLY A 327 -16.89 -2.47 6.42
C GLY A 327 -16.52 -3.92 6.68
N ILE A 328 -15.38 -4.18 7.35
CA ILE A 328 -14.99 -5.56 7.71
C ILE A 328 -15.73 -6.07 8.95
N LEU A 329 -16.32 -5.16 9.74
CA LEU A 329 -17.07 -5.50 10.96
C LEU A 329 -18.52 -5.89 10.65
N GLN A 330 -18.70 -6.68 9.61
CA GLN A 330 -19.96 -7.19 9.05
C GLN A 330 -19.80 -8.68 8.73
N PRO A 331 -20.92 -9.44 8.58
CA PRO A 331 -20.85 -10.80 8.04
C PRO A 331 -20.14 -10.85 6.67
N PRO A 332 -19.30 -11.86 6.41
CA PRO A 332 -19.08 -13.10 7.20
C PRO A 332 -17.99 -12.99 8.27
N PHE A 333 -17.33 -11.84 8.45
CA PHE A 333 -16.23 -11.69 9.40
C PHE A 333 -16.71 -11.50 10.85
N PHE A 334 -17.79 -10.72 11.03
CA PHE A 334 -18.28 -10.35 12.36
C PHE A 334 -19.81 -10.31 12.43
N TRP A 335 -20.38 -10.87 13.50
CA TRP A 335 -21.78 -10.80 13.86
C TRP A 335 -21.93 -10.18 15.25
N ALA A 336 -22.57 -9.02 15.36
CA ALA A 336 -22.77 -8.33 16.63
C ALA A 336 -23.56 -9.17 17.67
N ASP A 337 -24.45 -10.04 17.19
CA ASP A 337 -25.29 -10.93 18.00
C ASP A 337 -24.92 -12.42 17.84
N GLY A 338 -23.84 -12.72 17.11
CA GLY A 338 -23.41 -14.09 16.85
C GLY A 338 -22.69 -14.73 18.03
N ASP A 339 -22.51 -16.05 17.94
CA ASP A 339 -21.72 -16.83 18.89
C ASP A 339 -20.25 -16.36 18.90
N ASP A 340 -19.60 -16.47 20.07
CA ASP A 340 -18.22 -16.06 20.22
C ASP A 340 -17.27 -16.90 19.35
N ALA A 341 -17.50 -18.22 19.26
CA ALA A 341 -16.66 -19.08 18.43
C ALA A 341 -16.67 -18.66 16.96
N VAL A 342 -17.83 -18.20 16.45
CA VAL A 342 -17.95 -17.65 15.08
C VAL A 342 -17.15 -16.36 14.95
N ASN A 343 -17.27 -15.44 15.90
CA ASN A 343 -16.55 -14.16 15.86
C ASN A 343 -15.04 -14.33 16.06
N TYR A 344 -14.60 -15.21 16.95
CA TYR A 344 -13.17 -15.52 17.08
C TYR A 344 -12.63 -16.25 15.85
N GLY A 345 -13.40 -17.14 15.22
CA GLY A 345 -13.03 -17.80 13.95
C GLY A 345 -13.02 -16.89 12.72
N GLY A 346 -13.79 -15.81 12.76
CA GLY A 346 -13.85 -14.77 11.72
C GLY A 346 -12.96 -13.57 12.04
N ILE A 347 -13.56 -12.51 12.57
CA ILE A 347 -12.85 -11.25 12.84
C ILE A 347 -11.70 -11.42 13.86
N GLY A 348 -11.80 -12.38 14.78
CA GLY A 348 -10.74 -12.68 15.74
C GLY A 348 -9.42 -13.06 15.05
N VAL A 349 -9.49 -13.88 13.99
CA VAL A 349 -8.30 -14.21 13.20
C VAL A 349 -7.72 -12.98 12.54
N VAL A 350 -8.56 -12.08 11.99
CA VAL A 350 -8.11 -10.81 11.41
C VAL A 350 -7.46 -9.91 12.46
N ILE A 351 -8.04 -9.79 13.66
CA ILE A 351 -7.43 -8.99 14.75
C ILE A 351 -6.05 -9.54 15.10
N GLY A 352 -5.92 -10.86 15.27
CA GLY A 352 -4.65 -11.49 15.56
C GLY A 352 -3.62 -11.35 14.43
N HIS A 353 -4.07 -11.38 13.16
CA HIS A 353 -3.27 -11.11 11.97
C HIS A 353 -2.67 -9.70 12.03
N GLU A 354 -3.48 -8.67 12.24
CA GLU A 354 -3.00 -7.29 12.34
C GLU A 354 -2.06 -7.08 13.55
N MET A 355 -2.35 -7.71 14.69
CA MET A 355 -1.43 -7.68 15.82
C MET A 355 -0.09 -8.34 15.49
N SER A 356 -0.10 -9.43 14.72
CA SER A 356 1.11 -10.16 14.30
C SER A 356 1.98 -9.34 13.35
N HIS A 357 1.40 -8.45 12.54
CA HIS A 357 2.16 -7.51 11.71
C HIS A 357 3.06 -6.58 12.52
N GLY A 358 2.75 -6.30 13.78
CA GLY A 358 3.66 -5.60 14.69
C GLY A 358 4.97 -6.34 14.94
N PHE A 359 5.03 -7.64 14.69
CA PHE A 359 6.13 -8.55 14.97
C PHE A 359 6.61 -9.35 13.74
N ASP A 360 6.09 -9.07 12.55
CA ASP A 360 6.50 -9.70 11.30
C ASP A 360 7.90 -9.23 10.83
N ASP A 361 8.34 -9.65 9.64
CA ASP A 361 9.64 -9.32 9.07
C ASP A 361 9.87 -7.81 8.87
N SER A 362 8.81 -7.04 8.69
CA SER A 362 8.85 -5.57 8.55
C SER A 362 8.52 -4.87 9.87
N GLY A 363 7.40 -5.20 10.51
CA GLY A 363 6.92 -4.52 11.72
C GLY A 363 7.83 -4.74 12.93
N SER A 364 8.51 -5.90 13.02
CA SER A 364 9.49 -6.18 14.07
C SER A 364 10.70 -5.24 14.09
N ARG A 365 10.89 -4.42 13.05
CA ARG A 365 11.96 -3.42 12.95
C ARG A 365 11.58 -2.06 13.55
N TYR A 366 10.33 -1.90 13.97
CA TYR A 366 9.84 -0.67 14.61
C TYR A 366 9.64 -0.90 16.11
N ASP A 367 10.05 0.08 16.90
CA ASP A 367 9.90 0.06 18.35
C ASP A 367 8.47 0.40 18.82
N ALA A 368 8.26 0.48 20.13
CA ALA A 368 6.95 0.78 20.73
C ALA A 368 6.41 2.17 20.36
N ASP A 369 7.29 3.12 20.06
CA ASP A 369 6.95 4.49 19.68
C ASP A 369 6.71 4.64 18.17
N GLY A 370 6.88 3.56 17.38
CA GLY A 370 6.75 3.53 15.94
C GLY A 370 8.00 3.99 15.18
N ASN A 371 9.14 4.08 15.81
CA ASN A 371 10.39 4.43 15.17
C ASN A 371 11.07 3.19 14.58
N LEU A 372 11.57 3.31 13.35
CA LEU A 372 12.45 2.33 12.73
C LEU A 372 13.77 2.28 13.51
N LYS A 373 13.85 1.38 14.47
CA LYS A 373 14.93 1.25 15.44
C LYS A 373 15.05 -0.17 15.93
N ASN A 374 16.27 -0.72 15.95
CA ASN A 374 16.54 -2.03 16.52
C ASN A 374 16.26 -2.05 18.03
N TRP A 375 15.40 -2.95 18.48
CA TRP A 375 15.08 -3.20 19.89
C TRP A 375 15.34 -4.67 20.30
N TRP A 376 15.90 -5.45 19.39
CA TRP A 376 16.25 -6.85 19.57
C TRP A 376 17.65 -6.99 20.14
N LYS A 377 17.89 -8.04 20.94
CA LYS A 377 19.24 -8.57 21.12
C LYS A 377 19.62 -9.38 19.90
N ASP A 378 20.92 -9.40 19.56
CA ASP A 378 21.41 -10.02 18.33
C ASP A 378 21.10 -11.52 18.26
N GLU A 379 21.26 -12.24 19.37
CA GLU A 379 20.92 -13.67 19.46
C GLU A 379 19.44 -13.95 19.25
N ASP A 380 18.56 -13.12 19.79
CA ASP A 380 17.11 -13.24 19.62
C ASP A 380 16.69 -12.89 18.18
N ARG A 381 17.31 -11.88 17.61
CA ARG A 381 17.08 -11.54 16.19
C ARG A 381 17.48 -12.67 15.27
N LYS A 382 18.64 -13.27 15.50
CA LYS A 382 19.09 -14.45 14.74
C LYS A 382 18.13 -15.62 14.89
N ALA A 383 17.70 -15.91 16.12
CA ALA A 383 16.73 -16.98 16.40
C ALA A 383 15.37 -16.73 15.73
N TYR A 384 14.94 -15.47 15.62
CA TYR A 384 13.76 -15.07 14.84
C TYR A 384 13.95 -15.34 13.34
N GLU A 385 15.08 -14.91 12.76
CA GLU A 385 15.39 -15.07 11.33
C GLU A 385 15.50 -16.55 10.93
N GLU A 386 16.06 -17.41 11.78
CA GLU A 386 16.09 -18.85 11.55
C GLU A 386 14.67 -19.46 11.49
N ARG A 387 13.73 -18.99 12.32
CA ARG A 387 12.34 -19.45 12.33
C ARG A 387 11.56 -18.93 11.13
N THR A 388 11.72 -17.67 10.79
CA THR A 388 11.05 -17.11 9.62
C THR A 388 11.56 -17.70 8.31
N ALA A 389 12.83 -18.14 8.25
CA ALA A 389 13.36 -18.89 7.12
C ALA A 389 12.64 -20.24 6.91
N LEU A 390 12.16 -20.89 7.97
CA LEU A 390 11.34 -22.11 7.85
C LEU A 390 9.99 -21.80 7.20
N VAL A 391 9.35 -20.68 7.58
CA VAL A 391 8.10 -20.23 6.97
C VAL A 391 8.32 -19.91 5.48
N VAL A 392 9.38 -19.19 5.14
CA VAL A 392 9.73 -18.94 3.73
C VAL A 392 9.85 -20.23 2.94
N LYS A 393 10.63 -21.20 3.45
CA LYS A 393 10.84 -22.49 2.80
C LYS A 393 9.55 -23.28 2.60
N GLU A 394 8.68 -23.29 3.59
CA GLU A 394 7.38 -23.97 3.52
C GLU A 394 6.52 -23.37 2.40
N PHE A 395 6.36 -22.04 2.40
CA PHE A 395 5.53 -21.36 1.41
C PHE A 395 6.12 -21.37 0.00
N ASP A 396 7.45 -21.38 -0.17
CA ASP A 396 8.10 -21.60 -1.48
C ASP A 396 7.72 -22.96 -2.10
N GLY A 397 7.36 -23.94 -1.26
CA GLY A 397 6.89 -25.27 -1.67
C GLY A 397 5.47 -25.29 -2.24
N PHE A 398 4.63 -24.28 -1.92
CA PHE A 398 3.25 -24.23 -2.38
C PHE A 398 3.13 -23.75 -3.83
N LYS A 399 2.18 -24.33 -4.54
CA LYS A 399 1.83 -23.94 -5.92
C LYS A 399 0.58 -23.07 -5.91
N ALA A 400 0.71 -21.83 -6.34
CA ALA A 400 -0.43 -20.94 -6.57
C ALA A 400 -1.17 -21.34 -7.86
N LEU A 401 -0.41 -21.76 -8.89
CA LEU A 401 -0.89 -22.32 -10.15
C LEU A 401 0.00 -23.52 -10.50
N PRO A 402 -0.39 -24.40 -11.45
CA PRO A 402 0.37 -25.62 -11.76
C PRO A 402 1.86 -25.38 -12.05
N ASP A 403 2.19 -24.25 -12.67
CA ASP A 403 3.53 -23.84 -13.10
C ASP A 403 4.13 -22.68 -12.27
N GLN A 404 3.41 -22.20 -11.24
CA GLN A 404 3.81 -21.04 -10.44
C GLN A 404 3.82 -21.35 -8.94
N SER A 405 4.99 -21.25 -8.33
CA SER A 405 5.13 -21.35 -6.87
C SER A 405 4.86 -20.00 -6.20
N VAL A 406 4.44 -20.06 -4.94
CA VAL A 406 4.42 -18.90 -4.06
C VAL A 406 5.86 -18.42 -3.84
N ASN A 407 6.04 -17.11 -3.71
CA ASN A 407 7.32 -16.53 -3.25
C ASN A 407 7.23 -16.31 -1.74
N GLY A 408 7.68 -17.30 -0.95
CA GLY A 408 7.56 -17.27 0.51
C GLY A 408 8.26 -16.07 1.15
N LYS A 409 9.33 -15.54 0.53
CA LYS A 409 10.00 -14.34 1.03
C LYS A 409 9.17 -13.08 0.79
N LEU A 410 8.45 -13.00 -0.32
CA LEU A 410 7.55 -11.88 -0.61
C LEU A 410 6.32 -11.89 0.30
N THR A 411 5.77 -13.07 0.55
CA THR A 411 4.54 -13.25 1.34
C THR A 411 4.79 -13.44 2.85
N LEU A 412 6.05 -13.38 3.31
CA LEU A 412 6.44 -13.74 4.68
C LEU A 412 5.62 -13.01 5.76
N GLY A 413 5.41 -11.69 5.62
CA GLY A 413 4.64 -10.91 6.58
C GLY A 413 3.20 -11.39 6.68
N GLU A 414 2.53 -11.61 5.55
CA GLU A 414 1.16 -12.14 5.49
C GLU A 414 1.07 -13.55 6.08
N ASN A 415 2.05 -14.40 5.75
CA ASN A 415 2.10 -15.76 6.29
C ASN A 415 2.27 -15.78 7.83
N ILE A 416 3.10 -14.87 8.37
CA ILE A 416 3.24 -14.68 9.82
C ILE A 416 1.93 -14.15 10.41
N GLY A 417 1.29 -13.19 9.75
CA GLY A 417 -0.01 -12.64 10.14
C GLY A 417 -1.06 -13.73 10.27
N ASP A 418 -1.23 -14.56 9.25
CA ASP A 418 -2.22 -15.66 9.23
C ASP A 418 -1.95 -16.74 10.29
N LEU A 419 -0.71 -17.22 10.36
CA LEU A 419 -0.32 -18.23 11.36
C LEU A 419 -0.48 -17.72 12.79
N GLY A 420 -0.07 -16.46 13.02
CA GLY A 420 -0.23 -15.77 14.30
C GLY A 420 -1.69 -15.54 14.64
N GLY A 421 -2.44 -15.00 13.69
CA GLY A 421 -3.85 -14.66 13.82
C GLY A 421 -4.71 -15.84 14.24
N LEU A 422 -4.59 -16.95 13.53
CA LEU A 422 -5.32 -18.18 13.84
C LEU A 422 -5.00 -18.68 15.25
N LYS A 423 -3.72 -18.73 15.59
CA LYS A 423 -3.27 -19.26 16.89
C LYS A 423 -3.68 -18.37 18.06
N ILE A 424 -3.49 -17.05 17.93
CA ILE A 424 -3.85 -16.07 18.96
C ILE A 424 -5.37 -16.08 19.20
N SER A 425 -6.16 -16.10 18.13
CA SER A 425 -7.61 -16.09 18.21
C SER A 425 -8.16 -17.35 18.87
N TYR A 426 -7.64 -18.53 18.53
CA TYR A 426 -8.03 -19.79 19.18
C TYR A 426 -7.71 -19.79 20.68
N GLU A 427 -6.55 -19.30 21.08
CA GLU A 427 -6.18 -19.19 22.49
C GLU A 427 -7.04 -18.18 23.26
N ALA A 428 -7.40 -17.06 22.62
CA ALA A 428 -8.30 -16.07 23.18
C ALA A 428 -9.70 -16.63 23.39
N LEU A 429 -10.26 -17.37 22.42
CA LEU A 429 -11.56 -18.04 22.55
C LEU A 429 -11.59 -19.00 23.73
N ARG A 430 -10.52 -19.76 23.94
CA ARG A 430 -10.45 -20.72 25.06
C ARG A 430 -10.48 -20.10 26.46
N LYS A 431 -10.26 -18.78 26.54
CA LYS A 431 -10.24 -18.02 27.79
C LYS A 431 -11.50 -17.19 28.00
N ALA A 432 -12.19 -16.82 26.90
CA ALA A 432 -13.47 -16.11 26.94
C ALA A 432 -14.61 -17.03 27.40
#